data_3388bd6ea6ce5106f66ac1bfd6ce1909
#
_entry.id   3388bd6ea6ce5106f66ac1bfd6ce1909
#
_cell.length_a   1.000
_cell.length_b   1.000
_cell.length_c   1.000
_cell.angle_alpha   90.00
_cell.angle_beta   90.00
_cell.angle_gamma   90.00
#
_symmetry.space_group_name_H-M   'P 1'
#
loop_
_entity.id
_entity.type
_entity.pdbx_description
1 polymer ?
#
loop_
_entity_poly.entity_id
_entity_poly.type
_entity_poly.pdbx_seq_one_letter_code
_entity_poly.pdbx_strand_id
1 'polypeptide(L)'
;GNEDKLDEAPDPAAFVRGVPAATAPGSAYRYNSLGSYIAGRVVENASGARLDDFAAKALFAPLGITRWSWGRDVANHPKGQGNLSLRARDTAKIGQMVLDDGVVDGKRVIDTSWLQAALAPRVATGAVDRYADSYGYFWYAKTQDIGGQQIAVYFASGNGGNKIYVIP
;
A
#
# COMPACT_ATOMS: atom_id res chain seq x y z
N GLY A 1 7.51 15.69 9.38
CA GLY A 1 6.37 15.73 8.42
C GLY A 1 5.03 15.58 9.12
N ASN A 2 3.94 15.44 8.35
CA ASN A 2 2.60 15.25 8.94
C ASN A 2 2.42 13.88 9.58
N GLU A 3 3.26 12.92 9.24
CA GLU A 3 3.22 11.57 9.83
C GLU A 3 3.58 11.58 11.31
N ASP A 4 4.64 12.30 11.69
CA ASP A 4 5.02 12.45 13.11
C ASP A 4 3.89 13.09 13.91
N LYS A 5 3.27 14.14 13.35
CA LYS A 5 2.12 14.80 13.95
C LYS A 5 0.88 13.90 14.06
N LEU A 6 0.68 13.01 13.07
CA LEU A 6 -0.38 12.01 13.11
C LEU A 6 -0.15 11.02 14.26
N ASP A 7 1.07 10.57 14.44
CA ASP A 7 1.44 9.60 15.48
C ASP A 7 1.34 10.19 16.90
N GLU A 8 1.54 11.49 17.03
CA GLU A 8 1.43 12.23 18.29
C GLU A 8 0.00 12.75 18.57
N ALA A 9 -0.90 12.71 17.58
CA ALA A 9 -2.23 13.28 17.74
C ALA A 9 -3.09 12.49 18.74
N PRO A 10 -3.73 13.13 19.72
CA PRO A 10 -4.63 12.46 20.66
C PRO A 10 -5.84 11.81 19.97
N ASP A 11 -6.32 12.40 18.86
CA ASP A 11 -7.33 11.86 17.97
C ASP A 11 -6.80 11.91 16.54
N PRO A 12 -6.16 10.82 16.05
CA PRO A 12 -5.58 10.78 14.73
C PRO A 12 -6.59 11.01 13.61
N ALA A 13 -7.82 10.56 13.78
CA ALA A 13 -8.87 10.73 12.77
C ALA A 13 -9.34 12.19 12.69
N ALA A 14 -9.50 12.87 13.80
CA ALA A 14 -9.80 14.30 13.84
C ALA A 14 -8.63 15.12 13.28
N PHE A 15 -7.40 14.76 13.61
CA PHE A 15 -6.21 15.41 13.06
C PHE A 15 -6.22 15.37 11.54
N VAL A 16 -6.40 14.19 10.94
CA VAL A 16 -6.39 14.05 9.47
C VAL A 16 -7.50 14.86 8.82
N ARG A 17 -8.71 14.87 9.39
CA ARG A 17 -9.83 15.69 8.88
C ARG A 17 -9.54 17.19 8.94
N GLY A 18 -8.72 17.62 9.87
CA GLY A 18 -8.33 19.03 10.04
C GLY A 18 -7.20 19.49 9.11
N VAL A 19 -6.50 18.58 8.43
CA VAL A 19 -5.39 18.96 7.54
C VAL A 19 -5.94 19.47 6.21
N PRO A 20 -5.67 20.74 5.82
CA PRO A 20 -6.15 21.28 4.56
C PRO A 20 -5.48 20.61 3.36
N ALA A 21 -6.21 20.52 2.25
CA ALA A 21 -5.63 20.07 0.99
C ALA A 21 -4.55 21.05 0.52
N ALA A 22 -3.37 20.55 0.20
CA ALA A 22 -2.26 21.38 -0.28
C ALA A 22 -2.39 21.77 -1.76
N THR A 23 -3.12 20.96 -2.53
CA THR A 23 -3.39 21.17 -3.97
C THR A 23 -4.80 20.67 -4.28
N ALA A 24 -5.37 21.11 -5.40
CA ALA A 24 -6.64 20.54 -5.87
C ALA A 24 -6.48 19.02 -6.11
N PRO A 25 -7.48 18.20 -5.76
CA PRO A 25 -7.45 16.77 -6.02
C PRO A 25 -7.17 16.47 -7.50
N GLY A 26 -6.27 15.51 -7.76
CA GLY A 26 -5.92 15.10 -9.12
C GLY A 26 -4.95 16.03 -9.88
N SER A 27 -4.56 17.18 -9.31
CA SER A 27 -3.72 18.17 -10.01
C SER A 27 -2.21 17.84 -9.96
N ALA A 28 -1.75 17.14 -8.94
CA ALA A 28 -0.34 16.80 -8.78
C ALA A 28 -0.13 15.57 -7.90
N TYR A 29 0.92 14.81 -8.19
CA TYR A 29 1.37 13.76 -7.30
C TYR A 29 2.05 14.37 -6.07
N ARG A 30 1.62 13.91 -4.90
CA ARG A 30 2.31 14.14 -3.64
C ARG A 30 2.12 12.94 -2.74
N TYR A 31 3.20 12.26 -2.36
CA TYR A 31 3.14 11.17 -1.41
C TYR A 31 2.52 11.62 -0.09
N ASN A 32 1.57 10.86 0.44
CA ASN A 32 0.78 11.28 1.59
C ASN A 32 0.40 10.10 2.49
N SER A 33 1.07 9.98 3.63
CA SER A 33 0.78 8.95 4.65
C SER A 33 -0.59 9.11 5.30
N LEU A 34 -1.14 10.35 5.34
CA LEU A 34 -2.48 10.58 5.88
C LEU A 34 -3.56 9.93 5.02
N GLY A 35 -3.36 9.90 3.70
CA GLY A 35 -4.27 9.22 2.77
C GLY A 35 -4.32 7.72 3.01
N SER A 36 -3.20 7.06 3.26
CA SER A 36 -3.16 5.63 3.56
C SER A 36 -3.72 5.32 4.95
N TYR A 37 -3.53 6.19 5.94
CA TYR A 37 -4.22 6.08 7.23
C TYR A 37 -5.75 6.09 7.05
N ILE A 38 -6.28 7.07 6.30
CA ILE A 38 -7.72 7.13 5.99
C ILE A 38 -8.21 5.88 5.26
N ALA A 39 -7.45 5.38 4.27
CA ALA A 39 -7.82 4.16 3.57
C ALA A 39 -7.94 2.95 4.51
N GLY A 40 -7.04 2.82 5.47
CA GLY A 40 -7.14 1.81 6.53
C GLY A 40 -8.44 1.95 7.34
N ARG A 41 -8.80 3.18 7.73
CA ARG A 41 -10.05 3.47 8.45
C ARG A 41 -11.31 3.16 7.62
N VAL A 42 -11.24 3.41 6.30
CA VAL A 42 -12.33 3.05 5.37
C VAL A 42 -12.51 1.54 5.32
N VAL A 43 -11.41 0.77 5.26
CA VAL A 43 -11.48 -0.70 5.29
C VAL A 43 -12.11 -1.19 6.61
N GLU A 44 -11.73 -0.64 7.75
CA GLU A 44 -12.34 -1.01 9.03
C GLU A 44 -13.85 -0.74 9.06
N ASN A 45 -14.26 0.43 8.62
CA ASN A 45 -15.68 0.80 8.58
C ASN A 45 -16.48 -0.08 7.61
N ALA A 46 -15.93 -0.37 6.43
CA ALA A 46 -16.61 -1.16 5.41
C ALA A 46 -16.69 -2.65 5.78
N SER A 47 -15.67 -3.19 6.44
CA SER A 47 -15.61 -4.60 6.83
C SER A 47 -16.27 -4.90 8.17
N GLY A 48 -16.47 -3.89 9.02
CA GLY A 48 -16.90 -4.05 10.41
C GLY A 48 -15.84 -4.73 11.30
N ALA A 49 -14.60 -4.83 10.82
CA ALA A 49 -13.48 -5.46 11.52
C ALA A 49 -12.29 -4.50 11.59
N ARG A 50 -11.40 -4.71 12.54
CA ARG A 50 -10.14 -3.98 12.58
C ARG A 50 -9.29 -4.33 11.36
N LEU A 51 -8.48 -3.38 10.89
CA LEU A 51 -7.67 -3.55 9.68
C LEU A 51 -6.75 -4.77 9.75
N ASP A 52 -6.13 -5.03 10.89
CA ASP A 52 -5.25 -6.18 11.08
C ASP A 52 -6.01 -7.52 11.14
N ASP A 53 -7.19 -7.55 11.76
CA ASP A 53 -8.06 -8.74 11.79
C ASP A 53 -8.60 -9.05 10.39
N PHE A 54 -9.01 -8.00 9.66
CA PHE A 54 -9.43 -8.14 8.27
C PHE A 54 -8.28 -8.64 7.38
N ALA A 55 -7.11 -8.03 7.47
CA ALA A 55 -5.94 -8.44 6.69
C ALA A 55 -5.48 -9.86 7.04
N ALA A 56 -5.51 -10.23 8.33
CA ALA A 56 -5.17 -11.58 8.77
C ALA A 56 -6.06 -12.63 8.11
N LYS A 57 -7.35 -12.38 8.02
CA LYS A 57 -8.33 -13.30 7.44
C LYS A 57 -8.33 -13.27 5.91
N ALA A 58 -8.37 -12.07 5.32
CA ALA A 58 -8.60 -11.90 3.89
C ALA A 58 -7.32 -12.01 3.05
N LEU A 59 -6.15 -11.73 3.64
CA LEU A 59 -4.87 -11.69 2.92
C LEU A 59 -3.84 -12.64 3.53
N PHE A 60 -3.54 -12.53 4.83
CA PHE A 60 -2.40 -13.25 5.40
C PHE A 60 -2.66 -14.76 5.48
N ALA A 61 -3.85 -15.18 5.91
CA ALA A 61 -4.18 -16.60 5.99
C ALA A 61 -4.15 -17.30 4.61
N PRO A 62 -4.76 -16.76 3.54
CA PRO A 62 -4.63 -17.34 2.20
C PRO A 62 -3.20 -17.45 1.71
N LEU A 63 -2.32 -16.51 2.05
CA LEU A 63 -0.90 -16.55 1.70
C LEU A 63 -0.05 -17.41 2.66
N GLY A 64 -0.65 -18.03 3.67
CA GLY A 64 0.10 -18.78 4.69
C GLY A 64 1.07 -17.91 5.49
N ILE A 65 0.72 -16.62 5.70
CA ILE A 65 1.48 -15.69 6.53
C ILE A 65 0.97 -15.81 7.96
N THR A 66 1.77 -16.39 8.83
CA THR A 66 1.38 -16.68 10.23
C THR A 66 2.12 -15.86 11.26
N ARG A 67 3.17 -15.12 10.84
CA ARG A 67 4.00 -14.30 11.74
C ARG A 67 4.07 -12.88 11.21
N TRP A 68 3.37 -12.00 11.89
CA TRP A 68 3.31 -10.57 11.59
C TRP A 68 3.05 -9.77 12.86
N SER A 69 3.36 -8.49 12.82
CA SER A 69 2.91 -7.52 13.81
C SER A 69 2.61 -6.20 13.12
N TRP A 70 1.64 -5.46 13.67
CA TRP A 70 1.24 -4.17 13.12
C TRP A 70 1.16 -3.12 14.23
N GLY A 71 1.92 -2.04 14.07
CA GLY A 71 1.88 -0.91 15.01
C GLY A 71 0.51 -0.25 15.03
N ARG A 72 0.14 0.30 16.18
CA ARG A 72 -1.17 0.91 16.40
C ARG A 72 -1.04 2.37 16.78
N ASP A 73 -2.07 3.14 16.49
CA ASP A 73 -2.21 4.51 16.98
C ASP A 73 -2.74 4.53 18.44
N VAL A 74 -2.88 5.73 18.99
CA VAL A 74 -3.37 5.93 20.35
C VAL A 74 -4.81 5.48 20.57
N ALA A 75 -5.61 5.39 19.51
CA ALA A 75 -6.98 4.89 19.53
C ALA A 75 -7.05 3.37 19.29
N ASN A 76 -5.89 2.68 19.29
CA ASN A 76 -5.75 1.25 19.10
C ASN A 76 -6.14 0.74 17.68
N HIS A 77 -6.09 1.60 16.66
CA HIS A 77 -6.23 1.20 15.26
C HIS A 77 -4.89 0.88 14.64
N PRO A 78 -4.76 -0.15 13.80
CA PRO A 78 -3.54 -0.40 13.04
C PRO A 78 -3.19 0.80 12.16
N LYS A 79 -1.91 1.16 12.13
CA LYS A 79 -1.41 2.28 11.35
C LYS A 79 -1.46 1.96 9.86
N GLY A 80 -2.50 2.43 9.16
CA GLY A 80 -2.68 2.19 7.72
C GLY A 80 -1.55 2.77 6.86
N GLN A 81 -0.77 3.70 7.40
CA GLN A 81 0.37 4.32 6.74
C GLN A 81 1.68 3.50 6.85
N GLY A 82 1.76 2.51 7.74
CA GLY A 82 2.99 1.76 7.91
C GLY A 82 3.03 0.87 9.14
N ASN A 83 4.24 0.59 9.62
CA ASN A 83 4.53 -0.19 10.83
C ASN A 83 4.01 -1.64 10.79
N LEU A 84 3.77 -2.19 9.59
CA LEU A 84 3.54 -3.61 9.40
C LEU A 84 4.88 -4.33 9.28
N SER A 85 5.11 -5.30 10.14
CA SER A 85 6.29 -6.16 10.13
C SER A 85 5.94 -7.54 9.60
N LEU A 86 6.64 -7.96 8.57
CA LEU A 86 6.55 -9.28 7.95
C LEU A 86 7.94 -9.89 7.81
N ARG A 87 8.01 -11.21 7.71
CA ARG A 87 9.26 -11.85 7.27
C ARG A 87 9.48 -11.58 5.78
N ALA A 88 10.74 -11.45 5.33
CA ALA A 88 11.05 -11.21 3.92
C ALA A 88 10.39 -12.22 2.96
N ARG A 89 10.34 -13.51 3.34
CA ARG A 89 9.63 -14.54 2.55
C ARG A 89 8.13 -14.31 2.48
N ASP A 90 7.51 -13.78 3.53
CA ASP A 90 6.07 -13.49 3.54
C ASP A 90 5.77 -12.24 2.71
N THR A 91 6.66 -11.26 2.72
CA THR A 91 6.61 -10.10 1.83
C THR A 91 6.70 -10.52 0.36
N ALA A 92 7.58 -11.48 0.03
CA ALA A 92 7.69 -12.04 -1.33
C ALA A 92 6.41 -12.74 -1.80
N LYS A 93 5.66 -13.40 -0.90
CA LYS A 93 4.35 -14.01 -1.26
C LYS A 93 3.32 -12.98 -1.71
N ILE A 94 3.35 -11.77 -1.15
CA ILE A 94 2.49 -10.67 -1.61
C ILE A 94 2.86 -10.29 -3.05
N GLY A 95 4.15 -10.16 -3.34
CA GLY A 95 4.63 -9.90 -4.70
C GLY A 95 4.25 -11.00 -5.68
N GLN A 96 4.41 -12.27 -5.28
CA GLN A 96 4.03 -13.43 -6.10
C GLN A 96 2.53 -13.45 -6.38
N MET A 97 1.69 -13.21 -5.38
CA MET A 97 0.24 -13.11 -5.57
C MET A 97 -0.13 -12.01 -6.59
N VAL A 98 0.56 -10.87 -6.56
CA VAL A 98 0.34 -9.81 -7.56
C VAL A 98 0.78 -10.27 -8.95
N LEU A 99 1.91 -10.96 -9.06
CA LEU A 99 2.40 -11.53 -10.32
C LEU A 99 1.45 -12.58 -10.90
N ASP A 100 0.79 -13.34 -10.03
CA ASP A 100 -0.19 -14.39 -10.38
C ASP A 100 -1.63 -13.84 -10.43
N ASP A 101 -1.81 -12.55 -10.77
CA ASP A 101 -3.12 -11.90 -10.93
C ASP A 101 -4.11 -12.09 -9.75
N GLY A 102 -3.60 -12.15 -8.54
CA GLY A 102 -4.39 -12.28 -7.31
C GLY A 102 -4.78 -13.72 -6.96
N VAL A 103 -4.14 -14.72 -7.58
CA VAL A 103 -4.38 -16.14 -7.30
C VAL A 103 -3.27 -16.68 -6.40
N VAL A 104 -3.65 -17.52 -5.43
CA VAL A 104 -2.73 -18.25 -4.54
C VAL A 104 -3.21 -19.69 -4.44
N ASP A 105 -2.36 -20.66 -4.77
CA ASP A 105 -2.69 -22.10 -4.75
C ASP A 105 -4.02 -22.43 -5.48
N GLY A 106 -4.21 -21.79 -6.64
CA GLY A 106 -5.41 -21.96 -7.48
C GLY A 106 -6.66 -21.26 -6.96
N LYS A 107 -6.59 -20.52 -5.86
CA LYS A 107 -7.72 -19.78 -5.31
C LYS A 107 -7.54 -18.27 -5.49
N ARG A 108 -8.59 -17.59 -5.90
CA ARG A 108 -8.59 -16.13 -6.01
C ARG A 108 -8.65 -15.50 -4.62
N VAL A 109 -7.62 -14.70 -4.33
CA VAL A 109 -7.50 -13.92 -3.07
C VAL A 109 -7.88 -12.46 -3.33
N ILE A 110 -7.43 -11.89 -4.46
CA ILE A 110 -7.77 -10.54 -4.89
C ILE A 110 -8.35 -10.61 -6.31
N ASP A 111 -9.37 -9.83 -6.55
CA ASP A 111 -9.98 -9.72 -7.88
C ASP A 111 -8.99 -9.14 -8.90
N THR A 112 -8.92 -9.76 -10.09
CA THR A 112 -8.00 -9.34 -11.17
C THR A 112 -8.28 -7.90 -11.61
N SER A 113 -9.55 -7.52 -11.73
CA SER A 113 -9.91 -6.16 -12.15
C SER A 113 -9.48 -5.11 -11.13
N TRP A 114 -9.52 -5.46 -9.83
CA TRP A 114 -9.00 -4.59 -8.78
C TRP A 114 -7.48 -4.46 -8.84
N LEU A 115 -6.75 -5.56 -9.04
CA LEU A 115 -5.29 -5.50 -9.19
C LEU A 115 -4.88 -4.66 -10.40
N GLN A 116 -5.52 -4.86 -11.54
CA GLN A 116 -5.30 -4.05 -12.75
C GLN A 116 -5.56 -2.57 -12.46
N ALA A 117 -6.65 -2.25 -11.76
CA ALA A 117 -6.94 -0.88 -11.37
C ALA A 117 -5.91 -0.30 -10.39
N ALA A 118 -5.39 -1.10 -9.46
CA ALA A 118 -4.40 -0.69 -8.47
C ALA A 118 -3.02 -0.45 -9.08
N LEU A 119 -2.63 -1.25 -10.06
CA LEU A 119 -1.34 -1.15 -10.75
C LEU A 119 -1.35 -0.13 -11.90
N ALA A 120 -2.53 0.25 -12.39
CA ALA A 120 -2.65 1.22 -13.49
C ALA A 120 -1.97 2.55 -13.15
N PRO A 121 -1.28 3.18 -14.12
CA PRO A 121 -0.64 4.48 -13.95
C PRO A 121 -1.71 5.58 -13.80
N ARG A 122 -2.04 5.95 -12.56
CA ARG A 122 -3.08 6.95 -12.25
C ARG A 122 -2.56 8.37 -12.30
N VAL A 123 -1.31 8.55 -11.87
CA VAL A 123 -0.65 9.86 -11.84
C VAL A 123 0.84 9.69 -12.13
N ALA A 124 1.39 10.57 -12.96
CA ALA A 124 2.83 10.62 -13.18
C ALA A 124 3.53 11.13 -11.91
N THR A 125 4.63 10.49 -11.53
CA THR A 125 5.43 10.94 -10.38
C THR A 125 6.39 12.06 -10.76
N GLY A 126 6.76 12.15 -12.04
CA GLY A 126 7.57 13.24 -12.61
C GLY A 126 8.88 13.49 -11.86
N ALA A 127 9.21 14.75 -11.68
CA ALA A 127 10.42 15.17 -10.97
C ALA A 127 10.35 14.97 -9.44
N VAL A 128 9.19 14.62 -8.88
CA VAL A 128 9.00 14.43 -7.44
C VAL A 128 9.61 13.11 -6.97
N ASP A 129 9.50 12.07 -7.80
CA ASP A 129 10.11 10.76 -7.52
C ASP A 129 10.80 10.23 -8.78
N ARG A 130 12.13 10.34 -8.81
CA ARG A 130 12.96 9.86 -9.92
C ARG A 130 13.05 8.32 -10.03
N TYR A 131 12.56 7.60 -9.04
CA TYR A 131 12.63 6.14 -9.02
C TYR A 131 11.42 5.48 -9.69
N ALA A 132 10.35 6.26 -9.96
CA ALA A 132 9.13 5.78 -10.58
C ALA A 132 8.67 6.70 -11.70
N ASP A 133 7.96 6.15 -12.68
CA ASP A 133 7.33 6.91 -13.76
C ASP A 133 5.91 7.32 -13.35
N SER A 134 5.23 6.47 -12.59
CA SER A 134 3.84 6.68 -12.18
C SER A 134 3.52 6.00 -10.84
N TYR A 135 2.35 6.39 -10.30
CA TYR A 135 1.78 5.83 -9.08
C TYR A 135 0.31 5.45 -9.30
N GLY A 136 -0.03 4.24 -8.87
CA GLY A 136 -1.39 3.72 -8.87
C GLY A 136 -2.03 3.81 -7.48
N TYR A 137 -2.79 2.79 -7.09
CA TYR A 137 -3.32 2.69 -5.73
C TYR A 137 -2.27 2.03 -4.80
N PHE A 138 -1.40 2.88 -4.23
CA PHE A 138 -0.29 2.50 -3.35
C PHE A 138 0.83 1.67 -4.02
N TRP A 139 0.81 1.54 -5.35
CA TRP A 139 1.87 0.91 -6.12
C TRP A 139 2.56 1.92 -7.03
N TYR A 140 3.87 1.87 -7.04
CA TYR A 140 4.69 2.56 -8.03
C TYR A 140 4.82 1.70 -9.28
N ALA A 141 4.96 2.35 -10.43
CA ALA A 141 5.33 1.69 -11.67
C ALA A 141 6.49 2.42 -12.36
N LYS A 142 7.35 1.64 -13.00
CA LYS A 142 8.46 2.12 -13.81
C LYS A 142 8.67 1.21 -15.01
N THR A 143 8.88 1.81 -16.17
CA THR A 143 9.34 1.07 -17.35
C THR A 143 10.85 0.87 -17.26
N GLN A 144 11.29 -0.36 -17.41
CA GLN A 144 12.69 -0.76 -17.37
C GLN A 144 13.07 -1.48 -18.67
N ASP A 145 14.25 -1.17 -19.19
CA ASP A 145 14.85 -1.99 -20.25
C ASP A 145 15.53 -3.20 -19.60
N ILE A 146 15.02 -4.37 -19.89
CA ILE A 146 15.58 -5.64 -19.43
C ILE A 146 15.87 -6.50 -20.66
N GLY A 147 17.15 -6.61 -21.01
CA GLY A 147 17.57 -7.38 -22.17
C GLY A 147 17.04 -6.86 -23.51
N GLY A 148 16.85 -5.56 -23.66
CA GLY A 148 16.30 -4.91 -24.86
C GLY A 148 14.78 -4.88 -24.92
N GLN A 149 14.09 -5.35 -23.88
CA GLN A 149 12.63 -5.30 -23.77
C GLN A 149 12.19 -4.26 -22.75
N GLN A 150 11.20 -3.46 -23.11
CA GLN A 150 10.59 -2.48 -22.20
C GLN A 150 9.56 -3.19 -21.33
N ILE A 151 9.88 -3.38 -20.05
CA ILE A 151 9.05 -4.12 -19.10
C ILE A 151 8.51 -3.15 -18.04
N ALA A 152 7.21 -3.20 -17.79
CA ALA A 152 6.60 -2.49 -16.68
C ALA A 152 6.90 -3.22 -15.36
N VAL A 153 7.65 -2.58 -14.49
CA VAL A 153 7.99 -3.07 -13.15
C VAL A 153 7.11 -2.36 -12.14
N TYR A 154 6.41 -3.12 -11.34
CA TYR A 154 5.59 -2.57 -10.25
C TYR A 154 6.30 -2.75 -8.91
N PHE A 155 6.17 -1.79 -8.02
CA PHE A 155 6.79 -1.93 -6.72
C PHE A 155 6.07 -1.15 -5.61
N ALA A 156 6.10 -1.73 -4.42
CA ALA A 156 5.83 -1.02 -3.17
C ALA A 156 7.17 -0.61 -2.53
N SER A 157 7.23 0.57 -1.95
CA SER A 157 8.44 1.09 -1.31
C SER A 157 8.10 1.74 0.01
N GLY A 158 8.70 1.24 1.07
CA GLY A 158 8.59 1.77 2.43
C GLY A 158 9.90 2.38 2.92
N ASN A 159 9.80 3.17 3.97
CA ASN A 159 10.95 3.74 4.68
C ASN A 159 11.88 2.63 5.17
N GLY A 160 13.18 2.92 5.26
CA GLY A 160 14.18 1.95 5.69
C GLY A 160 14.57 0.92 4.62
N GLY A 161 14.18 1.13 3.35
CA GLY A 161 14.60 0.27 2.23
C GLY A 161 13.74 -1.00 2.05
N ASN A 162 12.60 -1.09 2.72
CA ASN A 162 11.66 -2.20 2.52
C ASN A 162 10.98 -2.07 1.16
N LYS A 163 11.10 -3.10 0.32
CA LYS A 163 10.56 -3.08 -1.03
C LYS A 163 9.95 -4.42 -1.44
N ILE A 164 8.90 -4.34 -2.25
CA ILE A 164 8.37 -5.46 -3.02
C ILE A 164 8.51 -5.06 -4.48
N TYR A 165 9.24 -5.82 -5.26
CA TYR A 165 9.29 -5.66 -6.71
C TYR A 165 8.52 -6.79 -7.38
N VAL A 166 7.68 -6.44 -8.35
CA VAL A 166 6.96 -7.37 -9.22
C VAL A 166 7.43 -7.09 -10.64
N ILE A 167 8.10 -8.06 -11.24
CA ILE A 167 8.67 -7.99 -12.59
C ILE A 167 8.02 -9.13 -13.37
N PRO A 168 7.05 -8.83 -14.26
CA PRO A 168 6.36 -9.84 -15.09
C PRO A 168 7.26 -10.58 -16.06
#